data_3ab792cc9f4c82abd2a137850906c06b
#
_entry.id   3ab792cc9f4c82abd2a137850906c06b
#
_cell.length_a   1.000
_cell.length_b   1.000
_cell.length_c   1.000
_cell.angle_alpha   90.00
_cell.angle_beta   90.00
_cell.angle_gamma   90.00
#
_symmetry.space_group_name_H-M   'P 1'
#
loop_
_entity.id
_entity.type
_entity.pdbx_description
1 polymer ?
#
loop_
_entity_poly.entity_id
_entity_poly.type
_entity_poly.pdbx_seq_one_letter_code
_entity_poly.pdbx_strand_id
1 'polypeptide(L)'
;MLQGNDSTSAPVRPFLDWPVVTDPTKWKNIAAAVIGIPYSEPYSGEPLPNDQANAPSAIRLQSGQFCDGPAQWDFDFGGTLESILPGKGVDAGDCPRWSGSFEDYFAATVAHLKVLFANSGMTFILGGDHGITIPVLHALEVVGKPVHLVQIDAHIDWRDEVRGSRLGYSSPIRRASELPWISGITQIGMRSTGSARAGEVEAARRYGANIVTAAELHAGGIGQVLSHLKGKGPFYLTVDADGLDPSVMPAVLGPAPGGLRFEQVQPIIHQLAEDGPLVGMDVVEVAPSIDLPNKITSLTAGRLILNALGAGLRNRKSEN
;
A
#
# COMPACT_ATOMS: atom_id res chain seq x y z
N MET A 1 -19.62 -6.09 -15.35
CA MET A 1 -19.55 -7.38 -14.62
C MET A 1 -18.37 -8.15 -15.19
N LEU A 2 -17.46 -8.59 -14.33
CA LEU A 2 -16.35 -9.47 -14.73
C LEU A 2 -16.95 -10.78 -15.29
N GLN A 3 -16.45 -11.22 -16.46
CA GLN A 3 -16.87 -12.48 -17.07
C GLN A 3 -15.87 -13.58 -16.68
N GLY A 4 -16.24 -14.85 -16.84
CA GLY A 4 -15.46 -16.00 -16.33
C GLY A 4 -14.01 -16.18 -16.83
N ASN A 5 -13.51 -15.29 -17.70
CA ASN A 5 -12.10 -15.23 -18.13
C ASN A 5 -11.28 -14.18 -17.37
N ASP A 6 -11.85 -13.51 -16.39
CA ASP A 6 -11.25 -12.37 -15.69
C ASP A 6 -10.56 -12.80 -14.38
N SER A 7 -10.02 -14.00 -14.33
CA SER A 7 -9.25 -14.49 -13.18
C SER A 7 -7.91 -13.78 -13.04
N THR A 8 -7.49 -13.53 -11.80
CA THR A 8 -6.12 -13.13 -11.51
C THR A 8 -5.15 -14.27 -11.79
N SER A 9 -3.87 -14.00 -11.91
CA SER A 9 -2.85 -15.03 -12.07
C SER A 9 -2.39 -15.58 -10.72
N ALA A 10 -2.20 -16.90 -10.62
CA ALA A 10 -1.69 -17.52 -9.42
C ALA A 10 -0.21 -17.13 -9.19
N PRO A 11 0.21 -16.77 -7.96
CA PRO A 11 1.59 -16.50 -7.64
C PRO A 11 2.40 -17.80 -7.56
N VAL A 12 3.72 -17.71 -7.76
CA VAL A 12 4.63 -18.85 -7.58
C VAL A 12 4.64 -19.32 -6.12
N ARG A 13 4.56 -18.39 -5.18
CA ARG A 13 4.37 -18.64 -3.75
C ARG A 13 3.32 -17.68 -3.23
N PRO A 14 2.32 -18.14 -2.46
CA PRO A 14 1.34 -17.25 -1.84
C PRO A 14 1.94 -16.50 -0.64
N PHE A 15 1.38 -15.35 -0.33
CA PHE A 15 1.72 -14.59 0.87
C PHE A 15 1.32 -15.38 2.13
N LEU A 16 2.25 -15.55 3.07
CA LEU A 16 2.05 -16.29 4.33
C LEU A 16 1.49 -17.73 4.12
N ASP A 17 1.80 -18.35 2.98
CA ASP A 17 1.26 -19.66 2.58
C ASP A 17 -0.29 -19.73 2.64
N TRP A 18 -0.96 -18.61 2.42
CA TRP A 18 -2.41 -18.53 2.37
C TRP A 18 -3.00 -19.27 1.17
N PRO A 19 -4.27 -19.73 1.26
CA PRO A 19 -4.99 -20.28 0.12
C PRO A 19 -5.02 -19.30 -1.05
N VAL A 20 -4.67 -19.77 -2.24
CA VAL A 20 -4.76 -18.98 -3.48
C VAL A 20 -6.15 -19.11 -4.07
N VAL A 21 -6.83 -17.98 -4.28
CA VAL A 21 -8.17 -17.92 -4.88
C VAL A 21 -8.16 -16.87 -5.98
N THR A 22 -7.90 -17.27 -7.21
CA THR A 22 -7.78 -16.39 -8.38
C THR A 22 -9.10 -16.06 -9.07
N ASP A 23 -10.16 -16.79 -8.77
CA ASP A 23 -11.49 -16.61 -9.34
C ASP A 23 -12.28 -15.55 -8.54
N PRO A 24 -12.54 -14.34 -9.09
CA PRO A 24 -13.25 -13.28 -8.38
C PRO A 24 -14.65 -13.66 -7.91
N THR A 25 -15.29 -14.63 -8.55
CA THR A 25 -16.64 -15.08 -8.16
C THR A 25 -16.65 -15.84 -6.82
N LYS A 26 -15.48 -16.32 -6.39
CA LYS A 26 -15.23 -17.02 -5.12
C LYS A 26 -14.80 -16.09 -3.98
N TRP A 27 -14.54 -14.83 -4.27
CA TRP A 27 -14.19 -13.84 -3.24
C TRP A 27 -15.46 -13.46 -2.46
N LYS A 28 -15.68 -14.12 -1.34
CA LYS A 28 -16.86 -13.89 -0.49
C LYS A 28 -16.50 -14.00 0.99
N ASN A 29 -16.91 -13.00 1.77
CA ASN A 29 -16.73 -12.99 3.23
C ASN A 29 -15.29 -13.24 3.69
N ILE A 30 -14.33 -12.61 3.02
CA ILE A 30 -12.91 -12.74 3.30
C ILE A 30 -12.55 -11.78 4.45
N ALA A 31 -11.92 -12.28 5.50
CA ALA A 31 -11.49 -11.43 6.62
C ALA A 31 -10.34 -10.52 6.19
N ALA A 32 -9.36 -11.07 5.47
CA ALA A 32 -8.24 -10.32 4.90
C ALA A 32 -7.80 -10.96 3.57
N ALA A 33 -7.52 -10.13 2.59
CA ALA A 33 -7.03 -10.54 1.28
C ALA A 33 -5.71 -9.85 0.94
N VAL A 34 -4.86 -10.56 0.20
CA VAL A 34 -3.68 -9.99 -0.46
C VAL A 34 -3.85 -10.13 -1.97
N ILE A 35 -3.49 -9.10 -2.73
CA ILE A 35 -3.46 -9.11 -4.19
C ILE A 35 -2.23 -8.39 -4.70
N GLY A 36 -1.57 -8.91 -5.74
CA GLY A 36 -0.47 -8.23 -6.41
C GLY A 36 -0.94 -7.37 -7.58
N ILE A 37 -0.30 -6.24 -7.78
CA ILE A 37 -0.45 -5.42 -8.99
C ILE A 37 0.96 -5.30 -9.62
N PRO A 38 1.36 -6.29 -10.45
CA PRO A 38 2.69 -6.36 -11.03
C PRO A 38 2.82 -5.40 -12.21
N TYR A 39 2.71 -4.12 -11.93
CA TYR A 39 2.80 -3.05 -12.92
C TYR A 39 3.88 -2.05 -12.53
N SER A 40 4.64 -1.64 -13.50
CA SER A 40 5.58 -0.55 -13.39
C SER A 40 5.85 -0.03 -14.79
N GLU A 41 5.52 1.22 -15.02
CA GLU A 41 5.76 1.90 -16.28
C GLU A 41 6.50 3.20 -16.02
N PRO A 42 7.83 3.23 -16.25
CA PRO A 42 8.58 4.46 -16.14
C PRO A 42 8.10 5.44 -17.19
N TYR A 43 8.08 6.70 -16.85
CA TYR A 43 7.81 7.75 -17.83
C TYR A 43 8.78 7.65 -19.01
N SER A 44 8.25 7.79 -20.23
CA SER A 44 9.04 7.70 -21.46
C SER A 44 10.35 8.50 -21.37
N GLY A 45 11.48 7.84 -21.64
CA GLY A 45 12.81 8.43 -21.63
C GLY A 45 13.51 8.42 -20.25
N GLU A 46 13.00 7.72 -19.25
CA GLU A 46 13.75 7.49 -18.00
C GLU A 46 14.86 6.46 -18.20
N PRO A 47 16.09 6.77 -17.75
CA PRO A 47 17.23 5.88 -17.93
C PRO A 47 17.35 4.78 -16.88
N LEU A 48 16.55 4.83 -15.79
CA LEU A 48 16.69 3.92 -14.67
C LEU A 48 16.01 2.57 -14.93
N PRO A 49 16.67 1.46 -14.63
CA PRO A 49 16.03 0.15 -14.68
C PRO A 49 14.90 0.12 -13.66
N ASN A 50 13.76 -0.34 -14.10
CA ASN A 50 12.54 -0.41 -13.30
C ASN A 50 12.06 -1.85 -13.25
N ASP A 51 12.07 -2.46 -12.05
CA ASP A 51 11.56 -3.81 -11.86
C ASP A 51 10.55 -3.93 -10.72
N GLN A 52 9.93 -2.83 -10.30
CA GLN A 52 8.88 -2.82 -9.28
C GLN A 52 7.72 -3.76 -9.64
N ALA A 53 7.48 -4.02 -10.91
CA ALA A 53 6.53 -5.04 -11.35
C ALA A 53 6.84 -6.46 -10.81
N ASN A 54 8.04 -6.71 -10.32
CA ASN A 54 8.44 -7.97 -9.69
C ASN A 54 8.28 -7.94 -8.16
N ALA A 55 7.97 -6.79 -7.57
CA ALA A 55 7.81 -6.64 -6.12
C ALA A 55 6.76 -7.59 -5.52
N PRO A 56 5.56 -7.80 -6.12
CA PRO A 56 4.59 -8.73 -5.57
C PRO A 56 5.16 -10.14 -5.33
N SER A 57 5.91 -10.66 -6.30
CA SER A 57 6.54 -11.98 -6.18
C SER A 57 7.66 -11.99 -5.13
N ALA A 58 8.48 -10.93 -5.07
CA ALA A 58 9.57 -10.81 -4.11
C ALA A 58 9.06 -10.72 -2.67
N ILE A 59 8.05 -9.90 -2.41
CA ILE A 59 7.44 -9.75 -1.07
C ILE A 59 6.81 -11.06 -0.61
N ARG A 60 6.07 -11.76 -1.48
CA ARG A 60 5.50 -13.08 -1.16
C ARG A 60 6.58 -14.09 -0.81
N LEU A 61 7.66 -14.13 -1.58
CA LEU A 61 8.78 -15.04 -1.32
C LEU A 61 9.38 -14.79 0.07
N GLN A 62 9.57 -13.53 0.45
CA GLN A 62 10.12 -13.17 1.76
C GLN A 62 9.12 -13.37 2.91
N SER A 63 7.82 -13.33 2.64
CA SER A 63 6.81 -13.61 3.67
C SER A 63 6.94 -15.01 4.27
N GLY A 64 7.55 -15.94 3.57
CA GLY A 64 7.90 -17.27 4.06
C GLY A 64 8.80 -17.27 5.29
N GLN A 65 9.52 -16.18 5.56
CA GLN A 65 10.33 -16.08 6.79
C GLN A 65 9.46 -15.83 8.04
N PHE A 66 8.19 -15.46 7.86
CA PHE A 66 7.24 -15.24 8.97
C PHE A 66 6.38 -16.47 9.24
N CYS A 67 6.44 -17.47 8.38
CA CYS A 67 5.47 -18.55 8.28
C CYS A 67 6.02 -19.90 8.71
N ASP A 68 6.83 -19.95 9.71
CA ASP A 68 7.15 -21.26 10.32
C ASP A 68 6.01 -21.77 11.22
N GLY A 69 4.81 -21.26 10.90
CA GLY A 69 3.54 -21.64 11.46
C GLY A 69 2.74 -20.46 12.06
N PRO A 70 1.40 -20.51 11.97
CA PRO A 70 0.52 -19.45 12.47
C PRO A 70 0.49 -19.34 13.99
N ALA A 71 1.06 -20.33 14.70
CA ALA A 71 1.15 -20.38 16.16
C ALA A 71 2.36 -19.63 16.74
N GLN A 72 3.27 -19.15 15.90
CA GLN A 72 4.42 -18.37 16.38
C GLN A 72 3.99 -17.01 16.92
N TRP A 73 4.61 -16.64 18.04
CA TRP A 73 4.40 -15.35 18.67
C TRP A 73 5.09 -14.25 17.88
N ASP A 74 4.35 -13.22 17.51
CA ASP A 74 4.87 -12.02 16.90
C ASP A 74 4.91 -10.88 17.92
N PHE A 75 6.10 -10.36 18.20
CA PHE A 75 6.31 -9.32 19.18
C PHE A 75 5.86 -7.93 18.72
N ASP A 76 5.76 -7.71 17.40
CA ASP A 76 5.35 -6.42 16.87
C ASP A 76 3.88 -6.12 17.17
N PHE A 77 3.00 -7.10 17.05
CA PHE A 77 1.60 -6.95 17.42
C PHE A 77 1.20 -7.74 18.68
N GLY A 78 2.16 -8.41 19.34
CA GLY A 78 1.97 -9.07 20.65
C GLY A 78 0.94 -10.20 20.62
N GLY A 79 1.07 -11.15 19.71
CA GLY A 79 0.17 -12.28 19.57
C GLY A 79 0.59 -13.25 18.49
N THR A 80 -0.24 -14.26 18.21
CA THR A 80 -0.06 -15.18 17.09
C THR A 80 -1.09 -14.88 16.00
N LEU A 81 -0.74 -15.11 14.72
CA LEU A 81 -1.71 -14.95 13.63
C LEU A 81 -2.92 -15.85 13.81
N GLU A 82 -2.74 -17.07 14.30
CA GLU A 82 -3.83 -18.00 14.59
C GLU A 82 -4.81 -17.44 15.63
N SER A 83 -4.32 -16.68 16.62
CA SER A 83 -5.16 -16.10 17.66
C SER A 83 -6.02 -14.94 17.16
N ILE A 84 -5.57 -14.20 16.15
CA ILE A 84 -6.27 -13.01 15.61
C ILE A 84 -7.04 -13.31 14.32
N LEU A 85 -6.57 -14.24 13.51
CA LEU A 85 -7.23 -14.71 12.29
C LEU A 85 -7.44 -16.23 12.37
N PRO A 86 -8.50 -16.69 13.04
CA PRO A 86 -8.87 -18.11 13.04
C PRO A 86 -9.30 -18.52 11.62
N GLY A 87 -8.45 -19.24 10.95
CA GLY A 87 -8.51 -19.47 9.52
C GLY A 87 -7.53 -18.59 8.77
N LYS A 88 -7.15 -19.01 7.59
CA LYS A 88 -6.18 -18.28 6.77
C LYS A 88 -6.88 -17.14 6.03
N GLY A 89 -6.16 -16.04 5.80
CA GLY A 89 -6.52 -15.07 4.78
C GLY A 89 -6.49 -15.68 3.38
N VAL A 90 -6.74 -14.88 2.38
CA VAL A 90 -6.75 -15.30 0.97
C VAL A 90 -5.68 -14.53 0.21
N ASP A 91 -4.85 -15.24 -0.56
CA ASP A 91 -4.06 -14.64 -1.62
C ASP A 91 -4.88 -14.68 -2.92
N ALA A 92 -5.30 -13.50 -3.36
CA ALA A 92 -6.12 -13.33 -4.57
C ALA A 92 -5.30 -13.42 -5.88
N GLY A 93 -4.00 -13.71 -5.79
CA GLY A 93 -3.10 -13.76 -6.93
C GLY A 93 -2.67 -12.36 -7.39
N ASP A 94 -2.30 -12.26 -8.66
CA ASP A 94 -1.88 -11.01 -9.28
C ASP A 94 -2.90 -10.53 -10.32
N CYS A 95 -3.15 -9.23 -10.36
CA CYS A 95 -3.88 -8.61 -11.46
C CYS A 95 -3.22 -8.97 -12.79
N PRO A 96 -3.99 -9.26 -13.85
CA PRO A 96 -3.43 -9.64 -15.13
C PRO A 96 -2.51 -8.56 -15.69
N ARG A 97 -1.36 -8.97 -16.23
CA ARG A 97 -0.54 -8.09 -17.09
C ARG A 97 -1.20 -8.05 -18.46
N TRP A 98 -1.80 -6.93 -18.81
CA TRP A 98 -2.46 -6.79 -20.09
C TRP A 98 -1.46 -6.51 -21.22
N SER A 99 -1.76 -7.05 -22.40
CA SER A 99 -1.04 -6.74 -23.64
C SER A 99 -1.75 -5.64 -24.47
N GLY A 100 -2.81 -5.06 -23.93
CA GLY A 100 -3.63 -4.02 -24.53
C GLY A 100 -3.22 -2.61 -24.18
N SER A 101 -4.16 -1.68 -24.20
CA SER A 101 -3.93 -0.30 -23.77
C SER A 101 -3.79 -0.20 -22.25
N PHE A 102 -3.15 0.89 -21.80
CA PHE A 102 -3.07 1.19 -20.37
C PHE A 102 -4.46 1.40 -19.76
N GLU A 103 -5.37 2.01 -20.52
CA GLU A 103 -6.75 2.26 -20.11
C GLU A 103 -7.50 0.95 -19.84
N ASP A 104 -7.31 -0.07 -20.68
CA ASP A 104 -7.90 -1.41 -20.48
C ASP A 104 -7.35 -2.07 -19.22
N TYR A 105 -6.03 -2.00 -19.04
CA TYR A 105 -5.37 -2.48 -17.82
C TYR A 105 -5.92 -1.79 -16.57
N PHE A 106 -6.00 -0.46 -16.59
CA PHE A 106 -6.50 0.34 -15.49
C PHE A 106 -7.95 -0.04 -15.14
N ALA A 107 -8.82 -0.08 -16.15
CA ALA A 107 -10.23 -0.41 -15.96
C ALA A 107 -10.43 -1.82 -15.37
N ALA A 108 -9.67 -2.81 -15.87
CA ALA A 108 -9.73 -4.17 -15.37
C ALA A 108 -9.21 -4.28 -13.93
N THR A 109 -8.11 -3.59 -13.62
CA THR A 109 -7.57 -3.55 -12.25
C THR A 109 -8.57 -2.94 -11.28
N VAL A 110 -9.19 -1.81 -11.61
CA VAL A 110 -10.27 -1.21 -10.81
C VAL A 110 -11.42 -2.19 -10.61
N ALA A 111 -11.83 -2.91 -11.65
CA ALA A 111 -12.94 -3.87 -11.56
C ALA A 111 -12.63 -5.03 -10.60
N HIS A 112 -11.43 -5.63 -10.67
CA HIS A 112 -10.99 -6.68 -9.74
C HIS A 112 -10.95 -6.18 -8.30
N LEU A 113 -10.36 -5.01 -8.09
CA LEU A 113 -10.23 -4.41 -6.75
C LEU A 113 -11.59 -4.05 -6.16
N LYS A 114 -12.54 -3.54 -6.95
CA LYS A 114 -13.93 -3.28 -6.47
C LYS A 114 -14.58 -4.56 -5.94
N VAL A 115 -14.43 -5.69 -6.65
CA VAL A 115 -14.97 -6.97 -6.18
C VAL A 115 -14.28 -7.39 -4.88
N LEU A 116 -12.96 -7.25 -4.79
CA LEU A 116 -12.21 -7.66 -3.61
C LEU A 116 -12.55 -6.79 -2.39
N PHE A 117 -12.52 -5.46 -2.51
CA PHE A 117 -12.88 -4.53 -1.42
C PHE A 117 -14.33 -4.72 -0.93
N ALA A 118 -15.26 -5.02 -1.85
CA ALA A 118 -16.66 -5.27 -1.48
C ALA A 118 -16.84 -6.58 -0.70
N ASN A 119 -15.91 -7.52 -0.78
CA ASN A 119 -16.04 -8.88 -0.23
C ASN A 119 -14.97 -9.23 0.82
N SER A 120 -14.05 -8.31 1.12
CA SER A 120 -13.03 -8.49 2.14
C SER A 120 -13.14 -7.46 3.24
N GLY A 121 -12.77 -7.87 4.44
CA GLY A 121 -12.67 -6.95 5.56
C GLY A 121 -11.51 -5.99 5.42
N MET A 122 -10.35 -6.47 4.96
CA MET A 122 -9.16 -5.68 4.65
C MET A 122 -8.52 -6.21 3.38
N THR A 123 -8.01 -5.30 2.55
CA THR A 123 -7.30 -5.68 1.32
C THR A 123 -5.88 -5.09 1.34
N PHE A 124 -4.89 -5.95 1.19
CA PHE A 124 -3.49 -5.59 1.11
C PHE A 124 -2.98 -5.75 -0.32
N ILE A 125 -2.37 -4.69 -0.85
CA ILE A 125 -1.88 -4.68 -2.22
C ILE A 125 -0.35 -4.74 -2.20
N LEU A 126 0.19 -5.73 -2.89
CA LEU A 126 1.60 -5.83 -3.17
C LEU A 126 1.85 -5.07 -4.48
N GLY A 127 2.47 -3.90 -4.38
CA GLY A 127 2.63 -2.99 -5.51
C GLY A 127 3.79 -3.35 -6.41
N GLY A 128 3.72 -2.74 -7.50
CA GLY A 128 4.52 -2.13 -8.49
C GLY A 128 5.04 -0.75 -8.12
N ASP A 129 5.06 0.16 -9.12
CA ASP A 129 5.35 1.57 -8.86
C ASP A 129 4.15 2.27 -8.16
N HIS A 130 4.35 3.51 -7.68
CA HIS A 130 3.29 4.20 -6.93
C HIS A 130 2.06 4.55 -7.79
N GLY A 131 2.16 4.49 -9.11
CA GLY A 131 1.01 4.68 -10.02
C GLY A 131 -0.09 3.65 -9.81
N ILE A 132 0.24 2.45 -9.31
CA ILE A 132 -0.75 1.40 -9.05
C ILE A 132 -1.75 1.77 -7.95
N THR A 133 -1.41 2.73 -7.10
CA THR A 133 -2.33 3.23 -6.07
C THR A 133 -3.51 3.97 -6.69
N ILE A 134 -3.38 4.53 -7.90
CA ILE A 134 -4.49 5.24 -8.54
C ILE A 134 -5.71 4.33 -8.78
N PRO A 135 -5.60 3.17 -9.46
CA PRO A 135 -6.74 2.25 -9.60
C PRO A 135 -7.25 1.71 -8.26
N VAL A 136 -6.36 1.57 -7.25
CA VAL A 136 -6.78 1.19 -5.89
C VAL A 136 -7.71 2.26 -5.30
N LEU A 137 -7.32 3.53 -5.36
CA LEU A 137 -8.12 4.65 -4.86
C LEU A 137 -9.49 4.76 -5.58
N HIS A 138 -9.52 4.48 -6.89
CA HIS A 138 -10.79 4.38 -7.63
C HIS A 138 -11.67 3.23 -7.13
N ALA A 139 -11.08 2.12 -6.73
CA ALA A 139 -11.84 0.98 -6.22
C ALA A 139 -12.41 1.20 -4.82
N LEU A 140 -11.85 2.10 -4.01
CA LEU A 140 -12.35 2.42 -2.67
C LEU A 140 -13.78 2.99 -2.64
N GLU A 141 -14.32 3.41 -3.78
CA GLU A 141 -15.72 3.83 -3.92
C GLU A 141 -16.70 2.80 -3.30
N VAL A 142 -16.40 1.51 -3.44
CA VAL A 142 -17.29 0.43 -2.93
C VAL A 142 -17.28 0.27 -1.41
N VAL A 143 -16.38 0.93 -0.70
CA VAL A 143 -16.35 0.95 0.78
C VAL A 143 -17.63 1.61 1.34
N GLY A 144 -18.27 2.49 0.56
CA GLY A 144 -19.54 3.11 0.90
C GLY A 144 -19.48 4.16 2.01
N LYS A 145 -18.28 4.51 2.46
CA LYS A 145 -17.99 5.57 3.43
C LYS A 145 -16.77 6.35 2.97
N PRO A 146 -16.70 7.66 3.22
CA PRO A 146 -15.51 8.44 2.90
C PRO A 146 -14.28 7.91 3.65
N VAL A 147 -13.18 7.71 2.91
CA VAL A 147 -11.93 7.12 3.43
C VAL A 147 -10.88 8.22 3.57
N HIS A 148 -10.19 8.28 4.71
CA HIS A 148 -9.04 9.14 4.89
C HIS A 148 -7.78 8.44 4.36
N LEU A 149 -7.11 9.06 3.40
CA LEU A 149 -5.87 8.55 2.82
C LEU A 149 -4.68 8.98 3.68
N VAL A 150 -3.88 8.02 4.09
CA VAL A 150 -2.58 8.26 4.74
C VAL A 150 -1.49 7.79 3.80
N GLN A 151 -0.51 8.65 3.51
CA GLN A 151 0.66 8.33 2.70
C GLN A 151 1.91 8.40 3.58
N ILE A 152 2.76 7.38 3.49
CA ILE A 152 4.14 7.40 3.99
C ILE A 152 5.07 7.38 2.79
N ASP A 153 5.86 8.43 2.59
CA ASP A 153 6.59 8.66 1.35
C ASP A 153 7.66 9.76 1.55
N ALA A 154 8.69 9.77 0.72
CA ALA A 154 9.59 10.92 0.61
C ALA A 154 8.97 12.06 -0.22
N HIS A 155 8.04 11.73 -1.10
CA HIS A 155 7.48 12.59 -2.14
C HIS A 155 6.01 12.92 -1.91
N ILE A 156 5.53 14.07 -2.40
CA ILE A 156 4.11 14.45 -2.22
C ILE A 156 3.20 13.89 -3.30
N ASP A 157 3.74 13.37 -4.39
CA ASP A 157 3.03 12.77 -5.53
C ASP A 157 1.80 13.56 -6.01
N TRP A 158 2.00 14.87 -6.13
CA TRP A 158 0.94 15.83 -6.47
C TRP A 158 1.05 16.36 -7.90
N ARG A 159 1.76 15.63 -8.80
CA ARG A 159 1.88 16.02 -10.21
C ARG A 159 0.52 15.85 -10.89
N ASP A 160 0.10 16.87 -11.62
CA ASP A 160 -1.10 16.75 -12.44
C ASP A 160 -0.82 15.89 -13.69
N GLU A 161 0.32 16.14 -14.31
CA GLU A 161 0.77 15.44 -15.51
C GLU A 161 2.30 15.38 -15.57
N VAL A 162 2.83 14.26 -16.06
CA VAL A 162 4.25 14.10 -16.38
C VAL A 162 4.36 13.49 -17.78
N ARG A 163 4.96 14.21 -18.73
CA ARG A 163 5.17 13.75 -20.12
C ARG A 163 3.89 13.20 -20.79
N GLY A 164 2.76 13.85 -20.59
CA GLY A 164 1.47 13.44 -21.14
C GLY A 164 0.71 12.40 -20.31
N SER A 165 1.31 11.82 -19.27
CA SER A 165 0.64 10.88 -18.38
C SER A 165 0.13 11.56 -17.11
N ARG A 166 -1.14 11.35 -16.82
CA ARG A 166 -1.79 11.78 -15.57
C ARG A 166 -1.85 10.66 -14.52
N LEU A 167 -1.52 9.43 -14.89
CA LEU A 167 -1.74 8.22 -14.11
C LEU A 167 -0.43 7.52 -13.72
N GLY A 168 0.67 8.26 -13.74
CA GLY A 168 1.98 7.72 -13.35
C GLY A 168 2.26 7.88 -11.86
N TYR A 169 3.39 7.31 -11.42
CA TYR A 169 3.81 7.19 -10.02
C TYR A 169 4.00 8.53 -9.28
N SER A 170 4.16 9.65 -9.96
CA SER A 170 4.23 10.98 -9.29
C SER A 170 2.86 11.64 -9.09
N SER A 171 1.74 10.95 -9.38
CA SER A 171 0.40 11.53 -9.45
C SER A 171 -0.67 10.90 -8.53
N PRO A 172 -0.41 9.83 -7.76
CA PRO A 172 -1.48 9.14 -7.04
C PRO A 172 -2.21 10.03 -6.06
N ILE A 173 -1.51 10.87 -5.34
CA ILE A 173 -2.13 11.73 -4.32
C ILE A 173 -2.89 12.90 -4.97
N ARG A 174 -2.41 13.40 -6.10
CA ARG A 174 -3.17 14.34 -6.90
C ARG A 174 -4.48 13.72 -7.39
N ARG A 175 -4.45 12.49 -7.89
CA ARG A 175 -5.68 11.77 -8.31
C ARG A 175 -6.60 11.50 -7.13
N ALA A 176 -6.05 11.14 -5.96
CA ALA A 176 -6.83 10.98 -4.73
C ALA A 176 -7.66 12.23 -4.40
N SER A 177 -7.08 13.43 -4.53
CA SER A 177 -7.74 14.69 -4.20
C SER A 177 -8.94 15.03 -5.08
N GLU A 178 -9.12 14.32 -6.19
CA GLU A 178 -10.21 14.50 -7.15
C GLU A 178 -11.38 13.52 -6.89
N LEU A 179 -11.21 12.56 -5.96
CA LEU A 179 -12.20 11.51 -5.69
C LEU A 179 -13.12 11.91 -4.53
N PRO A 180 -14.46 11.92 -4.74
CA PRO A 180 -15.40 12.39 -3.73
C PRO A 180 -15.51 11.47 -2.50
N TRP A 181 -15.04 10.25 -2.57
CA TRP A 181 -14.99 9.31 -1.44
C TRP A 181 -13.69 9.38 -0.64
N ILE A 182 -12.75 10.26 -1.00
CA ILE A 182 -11.59 10.56 -0.16
C ILE A 182 -11.93 11.75 0.74
N SER A 183 -12.03 11.49 2.05
CA SER A 183 -12.44 12.51 3.04
C SER A 183 -11.34 13.48 3.43
N GLY A 184 -10.09 13.11 3.18
CA GLY A 184 -8.91 13.92 3.51
C GLY A 184 -7.63 13.14 3.24
N ILE A 185 -6.51 13.85 3.27
CA ILE A 185 -5.19 13.32 2.96
C ILE A 185 -4.20 13.75 4.03
N THR A 186 -3.45 12.79 4.56
CA THR A 186 -2.29 13.04 5.44
C THR A 186 -1.05 12.41 4.81
N GLN A 187 -0.01 13.21 4.61
CA GLN A 187 1.25 12.83 3.97
C GLN A 187 2.38 12.93 5.00
N ILE A 188 3.14 11.86 5.18
CA ILE A 188 4.13 11.71 6.26
C ILE A 188 5.47 11.31 5.66
N GLY A 189 6.53 12.03 6.01
CA GLY A 189 7.90 11.68 5.61
C GLY A 189 8.48 12.54 4.49
N MET A 190 7.73 13.55 4.03
CA MET A 190 8.14 14.42 2.92
C MET A 190 9.52 15.02 3.17
N ARG A 191 10.44 14.86 2.21
CA ARG A 191 11.82 15.34 2.34
C ARG A 191 12.55 15.44 1.01
N SER A 192 13.80 15.89 1.05
CA SER A 192 14.69 15.99 -0.11
C SER A 192 14.10 16.81 -1.26
N THR A 193 14.64 16.65 -2.45
CA THR A 193 14.13 17.25 -3.68
C THR A 193 13.42 16.18 -4.48
N GLY A 194 12.09 16.17 -4.44
CA GLY A 194 11.27 15.25 -5.21
C GLY A 194 10.84 15.82 -6.56
N SER A 195 9.82 15.22 -7.16
CA SER A 195 9.24 15.68 -8.42
C SER A 195 8.40 16.95 -8.28
N ALA A 196 8.03 17.33 -7.06
CA ALA A 196 7.14 18.47 -6.79
C ALA A 196 7.78 19.82 -7.12
N ARG A 197 6.97 20.70 -7.65
CA ARG A 197 7.25 22.13 -7.84
C ARG A 197 6.45 22.94 -6.85
N ALA A 198 6.81 24.21 -6.65
CA ALA A 198 6.11 25.09 -5.71
C ALA A 198 4.59 25.10 -5.89
N GLY A 199 4.11 25.18 -7.14
CA GLY A 199 2.67 25.18 -7.45
C GLY A 199 1.93 23.90 -7.04
N GLU A 200 2.59 22.76 -7.06
CA GLU A 200 2.02 21.46 -6.63
C GLU A 200 1.93 21.39 -5.11
N VAL A 201 2.95 21.86 -4.40
CA VAL A 201 2.92 21.99 -2.93
C VAL A 201 1.82 22.93 -2.47
N GLU A 202 1.68 24.08 -3.15
CA GLU A 202 0.59 25.03 -2.88
C GLU A 202 -0.79 24.42 -3.18
N ALA A 203 -0.92 23.61 -4.25
CA ALA A 203 -2.17 22.94 -4.57
C ALA A 203 -2.54 21.89 -3.50
N ALA A 204 -1.59 21.12 -2.99
CA ALA A 204 -1.79 20.20 -1.88
C ALA A 204 -2.27 20.93 -0.61
N ARG A 205 -1.62 22.04 -0.28
CA ARG A 205 -2.02 22.87 0.87
C ARG A 205 -3.41 23.49 0.69
N ARG A 206 -3.75 23.99 -0.50
CA ARG A 206 -5.10 24.52 -0.78
C ARG A 206 -6.19 23.46 -0.70
N TYR A 207 -5.89 22.23 -1.05
CA TYR A 207 -6.81 21.10 -0.84
C TYR A 207 -7.03 20.81 0.65
N GLY A 208 -6.09 21.19 1.51
CA GLY A 208 -6.12 20.90 2.94
C GLY A 208 -5.40 19.61 3.32
N ALA A 209 -4.47 19.14 2.47
CA ALA A 209 -3.62 18.02 2.82
C ALA A 209 -2.75 18.35 4.04
N ASN A 210 -2.71 17.45 5.02
CA ASN A 210 -1.81 17.56 6.16
C ASN A 210 -0.46 16.99 5.78
N ILE A 211 0.52 17.85 5.56
CA ILE A 211 1.88 17.48 5.13
C ILE A 211 2.79 17.54 6.35
N VAL A 212 3.37 16.40 6.72
CA VAL A 212 4.33 16.25 7.82
C VAL A 212 5.68 15.83 7.23
N THR A 213 6.68 16.68 7.33
CA THR A 213 8.04 16.37 6.86
C THR A 213 8.71 15.34 7.79
N ALA A 214 9.67 14.60 7.26
CA ALA A 214 10.48 13.70 8.08
C ALA A 214 11.19 14.46 9.21
N ALA A 215 11.68 15.68 8.94
CA ALA A 215 12.33 16.53 9.93
C ALA A 215 11.39 16.91 11.09
N GLU A 216 10.15 17.29 10.81
CA GLU A 216 9.14 17.58 11.84
C GLU A 216 8.82 16.33 12.67
N LEU A 217 8.68 15.17 12.02
CA LEU A 217 8.42 13.91 12.72
C LEU A 217 9.60 13.49 13.60
N HIS A 218 10.84 13.65 13.12
CA HIS A 218 12.03 13.34 13.91
C HIS A 218 12.18 14.26 15.12
N ALA A 219 11.85 15.55 14.97
CA ALA A 219 11.95 16.54 16.05
C ALA A 219 10.79 16.41 17.07
N GLY A 220 9.57 16.21 16.60
CA GLY A 220 8.36 16.23 17.43
C GLY A 220 7.83 14.85 17.83
N GLY A 221 8.36 13.80 17.25
CA GLY A 221 7.84 12.43 17.43
C GLY A 221 6.52 12.20 16.69
N ILE A 222 6.02 10.98 16.75
CA ILE A 222 4.80 10.54 16.04
C ILE A 222 3.51 11.08 16.67
N GLY A 223 3.54 11.51 17.94
CA GLY A 223 2.33 11.90 18.68
C GLY A 223 1.50 13.00 18.03
N GLN A 224 2.16 13.97 17.36
CA GLN A 224 1.46 15.02 16.64
C GLN A 224 0.69 14.47 15.44
N VAL A 225 1.30 13.54 14.69
CA VAL A 225 0.65 12.85 13.55
C VAL A 225 -0.55 12.06 14.04
N LEU A 226 -0.38 11.26 15.09
CA LEU A 226 -1.46 10.43 15.66
C LEU A 226 -2.62 11.28 16.15
N SER A 227 -2.34 12.40 16.83
CA SER A 227 -3.39 13.33 17.27
C SER A 227 -4.19 13.91 16.10
N HIS A 228 -3.53 14.20 14.98
CA HIS A 228 -4.18 14.72 13.78
C HIS A 228 -5.09 13.67 13.12
N LEU A 229 -4.73 12.39 13.17
CA LEU A 229 -5.48 11.30 12.54
C LEU A 229 -6.67 10.82 13.36
N LYS A 230 -6.71 11.12 14.66
CA LYS A 230 -7.75 10.64 15.57
C LYS A 230 -9.17 11.00 15.08
N GLY A 231 -10.00 9.97 14.95
CA GLY A 231 -11.41 10.11 14.54
C GLY A 231 -11.63 10.39 13.04
N LYS A 232 -10.60 10.28 12.20
CA LYS A 232 -10.71 10.51 10.75
C LYS A 232 -10.98 9.25 9.92
N GLY A 233 -10.93 8.05 10.52
CA GLY A 233 -11.18 6.79 9.81
C GLY A 233 -12.61 6.69 9.25
N PRO A 234 -12.86 5.75 8.33
CA PRO A 234 -11.97 4.65 7.93
C PRO A 234 -10.73 5.13 7.17
N PHE A 235 -9.66 4.33 7.24
CA PHE A 235 -8.35 4.67 6.68
C PHE A 235 -7.96 3.73 5.54
N TYR A 236 -7.28 4.29 4.53
CA TYR A 236 -6.43 3.57 3.60
C TYR A 236 -5.00 4.09 3.74
N LEU A 237 -4.03 3.16 3.86
CA LEU A 237 -2.61 3.51 4.00
C LEU A 237 -1.86 3.13 2.72
N THR A 238 -1.18 4.08 2.09
CA THR A 238 -0.21 3.80 1.03
C THR A 238 1.19 4.06 1.55
N VAL A 239 2.08 3.09 1.36
CA VAL A 239 3.47 3.17 1.80
C VAL A 239 4.38 3.03 0.60
N ASP A 240 5.01 4.14 0.22
CA ASP A 240 6.17 4.09 -0.65
C ASP A 240 7.37 3.58 0.13
N ALA A 241 8.11 2.64 -0.44
CA ALA A 241 9.30 2.08 0.20
C ALA A 241 10.38 3.15 0.47
N ASP A 242 10.43 4.22 -0.34
CA ASP A 242 11.34 5.33 -0.13
C ASP A 242 10.89 6.30 0.98
N GLY A 243 9.68 6.18 1.48
CA GLY A 243 9.22 6.86 2.69
C GLY A 243 10.04 6.48 3.91
N LEU A 244 10.54 5.23 3.94
CA LEU A 244 11.48 4.76 4.95
C LEU A 244 12.91 5.19 4.59
N ASP A 245 13.77 5.24 5.61
CA ASP A 245 15.18 5.57 5.40
C ASP A 245 15.88 4.47 4.57
N PRO A 246 16.80 4.82 3.67
CA PRO A 246 17.56 3.82 2.88
C PRO A 246 18.34 2.80 3.71
N SER A 247 18.56 3.06 5.00
CA SER A 247 19.12 2.06 5.92
C SER A 247 18.12 0.96 6.32
N VAL A 248 16.82 1.20 6.11
CA VAL A 248 15.72 0.26 6.40
C VAL A 248 15.22 -0.39 5.12
N MET A 249 14.96 0.39 4.07
CA MET A 249 14.49 -0.08 2.77
C MET A 249 15.38 0.48 1.65
N PRO A 250 16.54 -0.14 1.39
CA PRO A 250 17.53 0.38 0.42
C PRO A 250 17.14 0.17 -1.05
N ALA A 251 16.28 -0.79 -1.36
CA ALA A 251 15.99 -1.17 -2.74
C ALA A 251 14.79 -0.40 -3.31
N VAL A 252 15.02 0.86 -3.61
CA VAL A 252 14.10 1.81 -4.22
C VAL A 252 14.81 2.59 -5.33
N LEU A 253 14.08 3.10 -6.32
CA LEU A 253 14.68 3.87 -7.42
C LEU A 253 15.03 5.30 -6.99
N GLY A 254 14.28 5.90 -6.08
CA GLY A 254 14.45 7.26 -5.60
C GLY A 254 14.90 7.35 -4.14
N PRO A 255 16.05 6.76 -3.72
CA PRO A 255 16.41 6.74 -2.32
C PRO A 255 16.63 8.16 -1.78
N ALA A 256 15.93 8.49 -0.70
CA ALA A 256 16.01 9.79 -0.03
C ALA A 256 16.50 9.59 1.42
N PRO A 257 17.72 10.02 1.78
CA PRO A 257 18.24 9.91 3.15
C PRO A 257 17.43 10.70 4.18
N GLY A 258 17.45 10.26 5.44
CA GLY A 258 16.72 10.90 6.53
C GLY A 258 15.24 10.53 6.58
N GLY A 259 14.89 9.36 6.07
CA GLY A 259 13.54 8.80 6.08
C GLY A 259 13.07 8.28 7.43
N LEU A 260 11.88 7.69 7.43
CA LEU A 260 11.30 7.10 8.63
C LEU A 260 11.99 5.78 8.96
N ARG A 261 12.12 5.52 10.25
CA ARG A 261 12.56 4.20 10.74
C ARG A 261 11.37 3.29 10.95
N PHE A 262 11.61 1.98 10.92
CA PHE A 262 10.55 0.98 11.11
C PHE A 262 9.77 1.21 12.41
N GLU A 263 10.47 1.51 13.51
CA GLU A 263 9.87 1.78 14.83
C GLU A 263 9.08 3.11 14.91
N GLN A 264 9.08 3.93 13.85
CA GLN A 264 8.21 5.10 13.71
C GLN A 264 6.96 4.76 12.87
N VAL A 265 7.12 3.93 11.85
CA VAL A 265 6.02 3.53 10.95
C VAL A 265 5.09 2.54 11.63
N GLN A 266 5.62 1.56 12.33
CA GLN A 266 4.84 0.53 13.02
C GLN A 266 3.77 1.11 13.98
N PRO A 267 4.08 2.03 14.91
CA PRO A 267 3.07 2.62 15.78
C PRO A 267 2.03 3.46 15.02
N ILE A 268 2.40 4.08 13.88
CA ILE A 268 1.43 4.77 13.04
C ILE A 268 0.42 3.76 12.49
N ILE A 269 0.87 2.63 11.95
CA ILE A 269 0.01 1.55 11.44
C ILE A 269 -0.95 1.05 12.54
N HIS A 270 -0.43 0.79 13.74
CA HIS A 270 -1.23 0.30 14.85
C HIS A 270 -2.29 1.31 15.27
N GLN A 271 -1.92 2.59 15.38
CA GLN A 271 -2.85 3.64 15.78
C GLN A 271 -3.95 3.87 14.74
N LEU A 272 -3.63 3.81 13.43
CA LEU A 272 -4.67 3.89 12.40
C LEU A 272 -5.72 2.79 12.58
N ALA A 273 -5.29 1.58 12.89
CA ALA A 273 -6.19 0.46 13.13
C ALA A 273 -7.01 0.63 14.43
N GLU A 274 -6.46 1.31 15.45
CA GLU A 274 -7.16 1.61 16.71
C GLU A 274 -8.16 2.77 16.57
N ASP A 275 -7.83 3.79 15.79
CA ASP A 275 -8.66 4.99 15.62
C ASP A 275 -9.82 4.80 14.63
N GLY A 276 -9.84 3.71 13.88
CA GLY A 276 -10.93 3.39 12.96
C GLY A 276 -10.64 2.19 12.07
N PRO A 277 -11.62 1.78 11.25
CA PRO A 277 -11.41 0.66 10.34
C PRO A 277 -10.29 0.95 9.34
N LEU A 278 -9.23 0.13 9.37
CA LEU A 278 -8.25 0.07 8.29
C LEU A 278 -8.85 -0.77 7.16
N VAL A 279 -9.21 -0.11 6.04
CA VAL A 279 -9.85 -0.80 4.90
C VAL A 279 -8.83 -1.53 4.03
N GLY A 280 -7.58 -1.07 4.04
CA GLY A 280 -6.49 -1.72 3.33
C GLY A 280 -5.21 -0.90 3.37
N MET A 281 -4.19 -1.49 2.75
CA MET A 281 -2.87 -0.88 2.62
C MET A 281 -2.20 -1.37 1.34
N ASP A 282 -1.44 -0.51 0.68
CA ASP A 282 -0.46 -0.93 -0.30
C ASP A 282 0.97 -0.65 0.15
N VAL A 283 1.91 -1.42 -0.40
CA VAL A 283 3.35 -1.14 -0.34
C VAL A 283 3.87 -1.12 -1.77
N VAL A 284 4.49 -0.03 -2.16
CA VAL A 284 4.90 0.28 -3.54
C VAL A 284 6.38 0.63 -3.63
N GLU A 285 6.90 0.77 -4.84
CA GLU A 285 8.25 1.22 -5.18
C GLU A 285 9.39 0.30 -4.71
N VAL A 286 9.11 -0.92 -4.27
CA VAL A 286 10.15 -1.92 -4.01
C VAL A 286 10.76 -2.37 -5.34
N ALA A 287 12.09 -2.27 -5.49
CA ALA A 287 12.85 -2.67 -6.67
C ALA A 287 13.69 -3.93 -6.38
N PRO A 288 13.16 -5.15 -6.58
CA PRO A 288 13.79 -6.39 -6.09
C PRO A 288 15.16 -6.70 -6.68
N SER A 289 15.46 -6.23 -7.91
CA SER A 289 16.76 -6.49 -8.56
C SER A 289 17.93 -5.82 -7.87
N ILE A 290 17.69 -4.70 -7.20
CA ILE A 290 18.73 -3.97 -6.45
C ILE A 290 18.64 -4.19 -4.94
N ASP A 291 17.76 -5.10 -4.47
CA ASP A 291 17.66 -5.44 -3.05
C ASP A 291 18.91 -6.20 -2.59
N LEU A 292 19.29 -5.95 -1.35
CA LEU A 292 20.47 -6.60 -0.75
C LEU A 292 20.34 -8.13 -0.80
N PRO A 293 21.43 -8.89 -0.71
CA PRO A 293 21.37 -10.35 -0.76
C PRO A 293 20.42 -10.99 0.25
N ASN A 294 20.21 -10.36 1.41
CA ASN A 294 19.27 -10.79 2.45
C ASN A 294 17.83 -10.34 2.19
N LYS A 295 17.56 -9.62 1.08
CA LYS A 295 16.23 -9.16 0.67
C LYS A 295 15.49 -8.31 1.71
N ILE A 296 16.24 -7.46 2.42
CA ILE A 296 15.70 -6.69 3.55
C ILE A 296 14.54 -5.76 3.14
N THR A 297 14.57 -5.16 1.95
CA THR A 297 13.50 -4.27 1.49
C THR A 297 12.20 -5.05 1.27
N SER A 298 12.28 -6.14 0.51
CA SER A 298 11.12 -7.02 0.24
C SER A 298 10.59 -7.65 1.54
N LEU A 299 11.48 -8.01 2.47
CA LEU A 299 11.14 -8.53 3.78
C LEU A 299 10.42 -7.47 4.63
N THR A 300 10.95 -6.25 4.68
CA THR A 300 10.36 -5.14 5.43
C THR A 300 8.96 -4.80 4.90
N ALA A 301 8.76 -4.78 3.58
CA ALA A 301 7.44 -4.61 2.97
C ALA A 301 6.43 -5.64 3.48
N GLY A 302 6.81 -6.92 3.51
CA GLY A 302 5.97 -7.97 4.09
C GLY A 302 5.70 -7.79 5.58
N ARG A 303 6.69 -7.31 6.36
CA ARG A 303 6.53 -7.00 7.80
C ARG A 303 5.56 -5.85 8.06
N LEU A 304 5.58 -4.80 7.24
CA LEU A 304 4.63 -3.69 7.34
C LEU A 304 3.19 -4.19 7.11
N ILE A 305 2.98 -5.01 6.09
CA ILE A 305 1.67 -5.63 5.81
C ILE A 305 1.23 -6.51 6.99
N LEU A 306 2.13 -7.34 7.53
CA LEU A 306 1.81 -8.20 8.66
C LEU A 306 1.42 -7.40 9.91
N ASN A 307 2.09 -6.27 10.18
CA ASN A 307 1.72 -5.35 11.26
C ASN A 307 0.32 -4.76 11.06
N ALA A 308 0.01 -4.30 9.84
CA ALA A 308 -1.30 -3.75 9.51
C ALA A 308 -2.41 -4.81 9.62
N LEU A 309 -2.14 -6.03 9.15
CA LEU A 309 -3.02 -7.18 9.30
C LEU A 309 -3.30 -7.50 10.77
N GLY A 310 -2.24 -7.64 11.58
CA GLY A 310 -2.34 -7.96 13.00
C GLY A 310 -3.11 -6.90 13.79
N ALA A 311 -2.81 -5.63 13.59
CA ALA A 311 -3.47 -4.52 14.25
C ALA A 311 -4.96 -4.42 13.84
N GLY A 312 -5.27 -4.47 12.54
CA GLY A 312 -6.63 -4.33 12.05
C GLY A 312 -7.56 -5.47 12.45
N LEU A 313 -7.06 -6.72 12.48
CA LEU A 313 -7.85 -7.87 12.91
C LEU A 313 -8.11 -7.87 14.42
N ARG A 314 -7.16 -7.37 15.21
CA ARG A 314 -7.31 -7.27 16.65
C ARG A 314 -8.41 -6.28 17.04
N ASN A 315 -8.44 -5.13 16.39
CA ASN A 315 -9.46 -4.11 16.65
C ASN A 315 -10.87 -4.60 16.32
N ARG A 316 -11.05 -5.30 15.21
CA ARG A 316 -12.34 -5.90 14.82
C ARG A 316 -12.88 -6.93 15.79
N LYS A 317 -12.02 -7.63 16.55
CA LYS A 317 -12.46 -8.55 17.62
C LYS A 317 -12.95 -7.83 18.86
N SER A 318 -12.45 -6.62 19.13
CA SER A 318 -12.89 -5.82 20.28
C SER A 318 -14.25 -5.14 20.05
N GLU A 319 -14.71 -5.04 18.79
CA GLU A 319 -16.01 -4.43 18.43
C GLU A 319 -17.17 -5.44 18.36
N ASN A 320 -16.88 -6.75 18.37
CA ASN A 320 -17.86 -7.85 18.37
C ASN A 320 -17.96 -8.49 19.75
#